data_418e5fba1fc8fc23982f0cebac29048d
#
_entry.id   418e5fba1fc8fc23982f0cebac29048d
#
_cell.length_a   1.000
_cell.length_b   1.000
_cell.length_c   1.000
_cell.angle_alpha   90.00
_cell.angle_beta   90.00
_cell.angle_gamma   90.00
#
_symmetry.space_group_name_H-M   'P 1'
#
loop_
_entity.id
_entity.type
_entity.pdbx_description
1 polymer ?
#
loop_
_entity_poly.entity_id
_entity_poly.type
_entity_poly.pdbx_seq_one_letter_code
_entity_poly.pdbx_strand_id
1 'polypeptide(L)'
;MESNYSDNLVNEFKTTYKLEGTDFWQLKRGGKSQWIIKHNALEKVAAQDKITWTLDVLNFSPDIVVKCIATSGDRTVESLGESSSKNTMMQFPYAMAEKRAVDRCILKLLNAHAYIYSDAEADDFKEPTSNRVKSDAHNKLNKIAENKING
;
A
#
# COMPACT_ATOMS: atom_id res chain seq x y z
N MET A 1 15.51 -7.81 -17.16
CA MET A 1 16.41 -6.81 -16.61
C MET A 1 15.71 -5.88 -15.65
N GLU A 2 14.55 -5.33 -15.99
CA GLU A 2 13.78 -4.57 -15.02
C GLU A 2 13.34 -5.41 -13.82
N SER A 3 13.00 -6.69 -14.04
CA SER A 3 12.65 -7.61 -12.96
C SER A 3 13.80 -7.81 -11.98
N ASN A 4 15.05 -7.90 -12.48
CA ASN A 4 16.22 -8.04 -11.62
C ASN A 4 16.49 -6.79 -10.80
N TYR A 5 16.25 -5.62 -11.38
CA TYR A 5 16.39 -4.36 -10.65
C TYR A 5 15.37 -4.25 -9.52
N SER A 6 14.11 -4.57 -9.80
CA SER A 6 13.06 -4.54 -8.79
C SER A 6 13.32 -5.54 -7.67
N ASP A 7 13.76 -6.75 -8.00
CA ASP A 7 14.10 -7.77 -7.01
C ASP A 7 15.26 -7.31 -6.12
N ASN A 8 16.28 -6.72 -6.72
CA ASN A 8 17.43 -6.20 -5.98
C ASN A 8 17.02 -5.05 -5.06
N LEU A 9 16.14 -4.17 -5.53
CA LEU A 9 15.62 -3.05 -4.75
C LEU A 9 14.85 -3.54 -3.54
N VAL A 10 14.02 -4.56 -3.70
CA VAL A 10 13.29 -5.18 -2.58
C VAL A 10 14.26 -5.76 -1.57
N ASN A 11 15.28 -6.48 -2.03
CA ASN A 11 16.30 -7.07 -1.15
C ASN A 11 17.09 -5.98 -0.41
N GLU A 12 17.41 -4.89 -1.09
CA GLU A 12 18.07 -3.74 -0.48
C GLU A 12 17.22 -3.11 0.62
N PHE A 13 15.93 -2.97 0.37
CA PHE A 13 15.00 -2.43 1.37
C PHE A 13 14.92 -3.34 2.60
N LYS A 14 14.84 -4.66 2.39
CA LYS A 14 14.82 -5.62 3.50
C LYS A 14 16.05 -5.46 4.39
N THR A 15 17.22 -5.34 3.77
CA THR A 15 18.47 -5.20 4.50
C THR A 15 18.59 -3.85 5.19
N THR A 16 18.35 -2.76 4.43
CA THR A 16 18.53 -1.39 4.92
C THR A 16 17.57 -1.06 6.06
N TYR A 17 16.31 -1.45 5.92
CA TYR A 17 15.25 -1.10 6.88
C TYR A 17 14.85 -2.25 7.79
N LYS A 18 15.54 -3.38 7.70
CA LYS A 18 15.27 -4.57 8.51
C LYS A 18 13.82 -5.03 8.34
N LEU A 19 13.36 -5.05 7.09
CA LEU A 19 12.02 -5.53 6.76
C LEU A 19 12.04 -7.04 6.55
N GLU A 20 10.86 -7.64 6.74
CA GLU A 20 10.70 -9.08 6.55
C GLU A 20 10.19 -9.40 5.15
N GLY A 21 10.34 -10.67 4.75
CA GLY A 21 9.79 -11.13 3.48
C GLY A 21 8.29 -10.95 3.38
N THR A 22 7.59 -11.04 4.53
CA THR A 22 6.13 -10.85 4.59
C THR A 22 5.69 -9.40 4.43
N ASP A 23 6.61 -8.44 4.46
CA ASP A 23 6.32 -7.03 4.18
C ASP A 23 6.16 -6.75 2.69
N PHE A 24 6.49 -7.72 1.84
CA PHE A 24 6.42 -7.61 0.38
C PHE A 24 5.68 -8.81 -0.21
N TRP A 25 5.05 -8.59 -1.36
CA TRP A 25 4.46 -9.66 -2.15
C TRP A 25 4.41 -9.24 -3.61
N GLN A 26 4.18 -10.20 -4.48
CA GLN A 26 4.10 -9.94 -5.91
C GLN A 26 2.68 -10.10 -6.41
N LEU A 27 2.20 -9.06 -7.08
CA LEU A 27 0.95 -9.11 -7.81
C LEU A 27 1.26 -9.60 -9.22
N LYS A 28 0.62 -10.69 -9.63
CA LYS A 28 0.83 -11.28 -10.96
C LYS A 28 -0.43 -11.12 -11.78
N ARG A 29 -0.33 -10.41 -12.90
CA ARG A 29 -1.44 -10.21 -13.83
C ARG A 29 -0.89 -10.25 -15.26
N GLY A 30 -1.53 -11.07 -16.11
CA GLY A 30 -1.22 -11.11 -17.53
C GLY A 30 0.24 -11.39 -17.85
N GLY A 31 0.88 -12.29 -17.08
CA GLY A 31 2.28 -12.61 -17.28
C GLY A 31 3.27 -11.61 -16.72
N LYS A 32 2.78 -10.51 -16.15
CA LYS A 32 3.63 -9.48 -15.53
C LYS A 32 3.58 -9.60 -14.01
N SER A 33 4.68 -9.29 -13.36
CA SER A 33 4.80 -9.26 -11.90
C SER A 33 5.05 -7.84 -11.43
N GLN A 34 4.36 -7.44 -10.36
CA GLN A 34 4.54 -6.15 -9.74
C GLN A 34 4.79 -6.35 -8.25
N TRP A 35 5.90 -5.81 -7.75
CA TRP A 35 6.18 -5.84 -6.32
C TRP A 35 5.27 -4.87 -5.58
N ILE A 36 4.74 -5.35 -4.47
CA ILE A 36 3.87 -4.59 -3.57
C ILE A 36 4.53 -4.60 -2.19
N ILE A 37 4.57 -3.42 -1.57
CA ILE A 37 5.03 -3.25 -0.19
C ILE A 37 3.84 -2.90 0.69
N LYS A 38 3.79 -3.44 1.88
CA LYS A 38 2.72 -3.14 2.83
C LYS A 38 2.88 -1.72 3.38
N HIS A 39 1.76 -1.04 3.57
CA HIS A 39 1.73 0.30 4.15
C HIS A 39 2.48 0.36 5.50
N ASN A 40 2.27 -0.64 6.35
CA ASN A 40 2.95 -0.69 7.65
C ASN A 40 4.47 -0.74 7.52
N ALA A 41 4.97 -1.40 6.50
CA ALA A 41 6.42 -1.45 6.22
C ALA A 41 6.92 -0.06 5.79
N LEU A 42 6.15 0.66 4.97
CA LEU A 42 6.50 2.03 4.58
C LEU A 42 6.52 2.97 5.78
N GLU A 43 5.63 2.79 6.74
CA GLU A 43 5.67 3.57 7.98
C GLU A 43 6.96 3.32 8.77
N LYS A 44 7.42 2.08 8.81
CA LYS A 44 8.71 1.75 9.45
C LYS A 44 9.87 2.43 8.75
N VAL A 45 9.86 2.42 7.41
CA VAL A 45 10.88 3.10 6.61
C VAL A 45 10.87 4.61 6.89
N ALA A 46 9.69 5.20 6.91
CA ALA A 46 9.56 6.65 7.15
C ALA A 46 10.08 7.03 8.53
N ALA A 47 9.82 6.20 9.54
CA ALA A 47 10.31 6.45 10.89
C ALA A 47 11.83 6.38 10.95
N GLN A 48 12.44 5.41 10.28
CA GLN A 48 13.90 5.24 10.27
C GLN A 48 14.60 6.37 9.51
N ASP A 49 14.06 6.79 8.38
CA ASP A 49 14.62 7.86 7.55
C ASP A 49 14.18 9.25 8.00
N LYS A 50 13.40 9.34 9.07
CA LYS A 50 12.89 10.60 9.61
C LYS A 50 12.14 11.40 8.55
N ILE A 51 11.34 10.71 7.74
CA ILE A 51 10.50 11.35 6.74
C ILE A 51 9.33 12.04 7.44
N THR A 52 9.12 13.31 7.15
CA THR A 52 8.00 14.08 7.66
C THR A 52 7.12 14.52 6.51
N TRP A 53 5.83 14.73 6.78
CA TRP A 53 4.92 15.17 5.73
C TRP A 53 3.81 16.06 6.28
N THR A 54 3.22 16.81 5.35
CA THR A 54 2.01 17.57 5.59
C THR A 54 0.95 17.12 4.58
N LEU A 55 -0.30 17.24 4.97
CA LEU A 55 -1.43 16.83 4.14
C LEU A 55 -2.36 18.02 3.90
N ASP A 56 -2.93 18.06 2.71
CA ASP A 56 -3.90 19.08 2.32
C ASP A 56 -5.02 18.41 1.54
N VAL A 57 -6.27 18.60 1.98
CA VAL A 57 -7.42 18.04 1.30
C VAL A 57 -7.82 18.98 0.19
N LEU A 58 -7.64 18.56 -1.06
CA LEU A 58 -7.94 19.37 -2.23
C LEU A 58 -9.39 19.25 -2.67
N ASN A 59 -10.00 18.08 -2.44
CA ASN A 59 -11.40 17.84 -2.77
C ASN A 59 -11.96 16.81 -1.80
N PHE A 60 -13.21 17.00 -1.40
CA PHE A 60 -13.85 16.13 -0.41
C PHE A 60 -15.06 15.39 -0.97
N SER A 61 -15.68 15.91 -2.02
CA SER A 61 -16.89 15.31 -2.59
C SER A 61 -17.00 15.68 -4.08
N PRO A 62 -17.42 14.76 -4.97
CA PRO A 62 -17.80 13.37 -4.71
C PRO A 62 -16.63 12.45 -4.45
N ASP A 63 -15.43 12.77 -4.94
CA ASP A 63 -14.22 12.01 -4.73
C ASP A 63 -13.31 12.75 -3.78
N ILE A 64 -12.60 12.00 -2.94
CA ILE A 64 -11.66 12.59 -2.00
C ILE A 64 -10.28 12.64 -2.64
N VAL A 65 -9.65 13.82 -2.61
CA VAL A 65 -8.29 14.01 -3.11
C VAL A 65 -7.47 14.68 -2.02
N VAL A 66 -6.37 14.04 -1.65
CA VAL A 66 -5.45 14.52 -0.63
C VAL A 66 -4.08 14.73 -1.26
N LYS A 67 -3.48 15.86 -0.98
CA LYS A 67 -2.10 16.16 -1.40
C LYS A 67 -1.19 15.94 -0.20
N CYS A 68 -0.12 15.19 -0.42
CA CYS A 68 0.93 15.00 0.57
C CYS A 68 2.19 15.69 0.09
N ILE A 69 2.83 16.44 0.97
CA ILE A 69 4.16 16.99 0.74
C ILE A 69 5.06 16.36 1.79
N ALA A 70 6.07 15.61 1.36
CA ALA A 70 6.96 14.89 2.26
C ALA A 70 8.40 15.31 2.06
N THR A 71 9.15 15.32 3.15
CA THR A 71 10.54 15.77 3.16
C THR A 71 11.41 14.76 3.89
N SER A 72 12.58 14.50 3.33
CA SER A 72 13.64 13.74 3.95
C SER A 72 14.96 14.43 3.67
N GLY A 73 15.60 14.96 4.73
CA GLY A 73 16.80 15.78 4.56
C GLY A 73 16.51 17.01 3.74
N ASP A 74 17.21 17.17 2.63
CA ASP A 74 17.04 18.30 1.71
C ASP A 74 16.12 17.99 0.53
N ARG A 75 15.56 16.80 0.47
CA ARG A 75 14.64 16.40 -0.61
C ARG A 75 13.19 16.58 -0.17
N THR A 76 12.41 17.18 -1.05
CA THR A 76 10.96 17.34 -0.86
C THR A 76 10.25 16.82 -2.09
N VAL A 77 9.21 16.03 -1.88
CA VAL A 77 8.37 15.49 -2.94
C VAL A 77 6.91 15.73 -2.60
N GLU A 78 6.07 15.69 -3.61
CA GLU A 78 4.62 15.76 -3.39
C GLU A 78 3.90 14.72 -4.22
N SER A 79 2.74 14.31 -3.75
CA SER A 79 1.91 13.34 -4.44
C SER A 79 0.46 13.53 -4.05
N LEU A 80 -0.43 13.13 -4.94
CA LEU A 80 -1.86 13.10 -4.66
C LEU A 80 -2.27 11.69 -4.34
N GLY A 81 -3.23 11.55 -3.43
CA GLY A 81 -3.94 10.30 -3.19
C GLY A 81 -5.42 10.55 -3.38
N GLU A 82 -6.09 9.64 -4.03
CA GLU A 82 -7.51 9.78 -4.31
C GLU A 82 -8.29 8.56 -3.82
N SER A 83 -9.56 8.78 -3.52
CA SER A 83 -10.48 7.74 -3.13
C SER A 83 -11.83 8.04 -3.75
N SER A 84 -12.37 7.06 -4.48
CA SER A 84 -13.67 7.18 -5.13
C SER A 84 -14.43 5.87 -4.98
N SER A 85 -15.71 5.88 -5.34
CA SER A 85 -16.51 4.66 -5.34
C SER A 85 -15.99 3.60 -6.31
N LYS A 86 -15.16 4.01 -7.26
CA LYS A 86 -14.57 3.09 -8.26
C LYS A 86 -13.30 2.39 -7.76
N ASN A 87 -12.58 3.00 -6.83
CA ASN A 87 -11.29 2.47 -6.37
C ASN A 87 -11.22 2.24 -4.85
N THR A 88 -12.33 2.38 -4.16
CA THR A 88 -12.37 2.20 -2.70
C THR A 88 -13.65 1.45 -2.32
N MET A 89 -13.46 0.29 -1.71
CA MET A 89 -14.55 -0.52 -1.17
C MET A 89 -14.65 -0.42 0.34
N MET A 90 -13.76 0.34 0.97
CA MET A 90 -13.70 0.48 2.42
C MET A 90 -14.63 1.57 2.92
N GLN A 91 -15.01 1.45 4.19
CA GLN A 91 -15.87 2.43 4.87
C GLN A 91 -15.16 3.75 5.17
N PHE A 92 -13.85 3.81 5.00
CA PHE A 92 -13.03 4.97 5.37
C PHE A 92 -12.30 5.53 4.15
N PRO A 93 -13.04 6.17 3.23
CA PRO A 93 -12.41 6.64 1.98
C PRO A 93 -11.37 7.75 2.22
N TYR A 94 -11.54 8.59 3.22
CA TYR A 94 -10.54 9.62 3.55
C TYR A 94 -9.22 8.98 3.96
N ALA A 95 -9.27 8.01 4.87
CA ALA A 95 -8.07 7.32 5.33
C ALA A 95 -7.34 6.62 4.18
N MET A 96 -8.10 6.09 3.22
CA MET A 96 -7.52 5.45 2.04
C MET A 96 -6.82 6.47 1.13
N ALA A 97 -7.43 7.61 0.88
CA ALA A 97 -6.83 8.69 0.09
C ALA A 97 -5.54 9.19 0.76
N GLU A 98 -5.57 9.37 2.07
CA GLU A 98 -4.40 9.78 2.85
C GLU A 98 -3.26 8.76 2.74
N LYS A 99 -3.56 7.48 2.95
CA LYS A 99 -2.55 6.41 2.83
C LYS A 99 -1.90 6.39 1.46
N ARG A 100 -2.70 6.52 0.41
CA ARG A 100 -2.20 6.53 -0.96
C ARG A 100 -1.26 7.72 -1.19
N ALA A 101 -1.64 8.90 -0.73
CA ALA A 101 -0.81 10.10 -0.88
C ALA A 101 0.52 9.95 -0.15
N VAL A 102 0.49 9.51 1.10
CA VAL A 102 1.68 9.33 1.94
C VAL A 102 2.59 8.24 1.36
N ASP A 103 2.04 7.09 1.03
CA ASP A 103 2.82 5.97 0.52
C ASP A 103 3.51 6.31 -0.79
N ARG A 104 2.82 7.01 -1.68
CA ARG A 104 3.40 7.48 -2.94
C ARG A 104 4.58 8.44 -2.69
N CYS A 105 4.44 9.33 -1.72
CA CYS A 105 5.53 10.24 -1.34
C CYS A 105 6.74 9.49 -0.79
N ILE A 106 6.52 8.53 0.11
CA ILE A 106 7.61 7.74 0.69
C ILE A 106 8.36 7.01 -0.43
N LEU A 107 7.64 6.35 -1.32
CA LEU A 107 8.26 5.62 -2.43
C LEU A 107 9.01 6.56 -3.38
N LYS A 108 8.52 7.79 -3.60
CA LYS A 108 9.25 8.79 -4.39
C LYS A 108 10.55 9.20 -3.73
N LEU A 109 10.54 9.44 -2.42
CA LEU A 109 11.75 9.79 -1.69
C LEU A 109 12.79 8.68 -1.73
N LEU A 110 12.35 7.43 -1.84
CA LEU A 110 13.23 6.26 -1.94
C LEU A 110 13.62 5.95 -3.40
N ASN A 111 13.12 6.71 -4.36
CA ASN A 111 13.29 6.47 -5.80
C ASN A 111 12.77 5.10 -6.23
N ALA A 112 11.74 4.61 -5.56
CA ALA A 112 11.19 3.26 -5.78
C ALA A 112 9.81 3.29 -6.44
N HIS A 113 9.23 4.46 -6.66
CA HIS A 113 7.83 4.60 -7.10
C HIS A 113 7.55 4.04 -8.50
N ALA A 114 8.58 3.85 -9.31
CA ALA A 114 8.42 3.24 -10.63
C ALA A 114 8.47 1.71 -10.58
N TYR A 115 8.86 1.12 -9.47
CA TYR A 115 9.16 -0.31 -9.36
C TYR A 115 8.33 -1.02 -8.30
N ILE A 116 7.90 -0.31 -7.27
CA ILE A 116 7.20 -0.87 -6.13
C ILE A 116 5.95 -0.03 -5.86
N TYR A 117 4.82 -0.69 -5.66
CA TYR A 117 3.56 -0.04 -5.29
C TYR A 117 3.20 -0.41 -3.84
N SER A 118 2.46 0.47 -3.18
CA SER A 118 1.90 0.19 -1.87
C SER A 118 0.63 -0.65 -2.00
N ASP A 119 0.32 -1.45 -1.00
CA ASP A 119 -0.93 -2.20 -0.94
C ASP A 119 -2.15 -1.30 -0.75
N ALA A 120 -1.94 -0.01 -0.47
CA ALA A 120 -3.03 0.96 -0.39
C ALA A 120 -3.50 1.46 -1.76
N GLU A 121 -2.82 1.11 -2.86
CA GLU A 121 -3.15 1.64 -4.19
C GLU A 121 -4.51 1.19 -4.70
N ALA A 122 -4.93 -0.01 -4.34
CA ALA A 122 -6.26 -0.50 -4.70
C ALA A 122 -6.74 -1.52 -3.68
N ASP A 123 -8.03 -1.48 -3.36
CA ASP A 123 -8.62 -2.41 -2.41
C ASP A 123 -8.59 -3.85 -2.90
N ASP A 124 -8.50 -4.05 -4.21
CA ASP A 124 -8.43 -5.37 -4.80
C ASP A 124 -7.01 -5.94 -4.84
N PHE A 125 -5.98 -5.18 -4.40
CA PHE A 125 -4.63 -5.69 -4.25
C PHE A 125 -4.60 -6.63 -3.04
N LYS A 126 -4.59 -7.94 -3.31
CA LYS A 126 -4.59 -8.95 -2.27
C LYS A 126 -3.35 -9.81 -2.38
N GLU A 127 -2.74 -10.04 -1.23
CA GLU A 127 -1.60 -10.94 -1.14
C GLU A 127 -2.03 -12.34 -1.58
N PRO A 128 -1.37 -12.95 -2.59
CA PRO A 128 -1.88 -14.18 -3.20
C PRO A 128 -2.01 -15.37 -2.24
N THR A 129 -1.15 -15.45 -1.23
CA THR A 129 -1.10 -16.58 -0.32
C THR A 129 -1.75 -16.28 1.01
N SER A 130 -1.24 -15.30 1.76
CA SER A 130 -1.71 -15.04 3.11
C SER A 130 -3.10 -14.41 3.14
N ASN A 131 -3.44 -13.54 2.21
CA ASN A 131 -4.79 -12.97 2.15
C ASN A 131 -5.82 -14.01 1.72
N ARG A 132 -5.43 -14.93 0.82
CA ARG A 132 -6.33 -16.01 0.43
C ARG A 132 -6.66 -16.90 1.63
N VAL A 133 -5.66 -17.29 2.41
CA VAL A 133 -5.85 -18.11 3.61
C VAL A 133 -6.74 -17.39 4.62
N LYS A 134 -6.49 -16.11 4.88
CA LYS A 134 -7.30 -15.30 5.80
C LYS A 134 -8.72 -15.14 5.29
N SER A 135 -8.90 -14.91 4.00
CA SER A 135 -10.22 -14.78 3.38
C SER A 135 -11.01 -16.10 3.50
N ASP A 136 -10.37 -17.21 3.21
CA ASP A 136 -11.01 -18.53 3.31
C ASP A 136 -11.41 -18.86 4.76
N ALA A 137 -10.55 -18.54 5.72
CA ALA A 137 -10.85 -18.72 7.14
C ALA A 137 -12.04 -17.84 7.56
N HIS A 138 -12.06 -16.59 7.13
CA HIS A 138 -13.15 -15.66 7.42
C HIS A 138 -14.46 -16.15 6.81
N ASN A 139 -14.43 -16.60 5.57
CA ASN A 139 -15.60 -17.14 4.89
C ASN A 139 -16.14 -18.40 5.58
N LYS A 140 -15.25 -19.27 6.05
CA LYS A 140 -15.63 -20.46 6.81
C LYS A 140 -16.31 -20.08 8.12
N LEU A 141 -15.79 -19.09 8.84
CA LEU A 141 -16.38 -18.62 10.08
C LEU A 141 -17.77 -18.02 9.82
N ASN A 142 -17.92 -17.23 8.76
CA ASN A 142 -19.20 -16.65 8.39
C ASN A 142 -20.23 -17.74 8.06
N LYS A 143 -19.84 -18.78 7.34
CA LYS A 143 -20.72 -19.90 7.01
C LYS A 143 -21.17 -20.64 8.27
N ILE A 144 -20.28 -20.85 9.22
CA ILE A 144 -20.61 -21.49 10.48
C ILE A 144 -21.62 -20.65 11.27
N ALA A 145 -21.40 -19.32 11.32
CA ALA A 145 -22.32 -18.39 11.98
C ALA A 145 -23.70 -18.40 11.32
N GLU A 146 -23.75 -18.36 9.99
CA GLU A 146 -25.00 -18.42 9.23
C GLU A 146 -25.74 -19.74 9.49
N ASN A 147 -25.03 -20.85 9.49
CA ASN A 147 -25.64 -22.16 9.75
C ASN A 147 -26.21 -22.24 11.17
N LYS A 148 -25.57 -21.63 12.15
CA LYS A 148 -26.09 -21.59 13.53
C LYS A 148 -27.33 -20.71 13.64
N ILE A 149 -27.44 -19.66 12.86
CA ILE A 149 -28.60 -18.77 12.85
C ILE A 149 -29.77 -19.41 12.12
N ASN A 150 -29.51 -20.10 11.00
CA ASN A 150 -30.52 -20.64 10.11
C ASN A 150 -30.85 -22.13 10.38
N GLY A 151 -30.04 -22.76 11.17
CA GLY A 151 -30.22 -24.15 11.53
C GLY A 151 -30.70 -24.32 12.94
#